data_e0f05a44764799e4d099d403d3072410
#
_entry.id   e0f05a44764799e4d099d403d3072410
#
_cell.length_a   1.000
_cell.length_b   1.000
_cell.length_c   1.000
_cell.angle_alpha   90.00
_cell.angle_beta   90.00
_cell.angle_gamma   90.00
#
_symmetry.space_group_name_H-M   'P 1'
#
loop_
_entity.id
_entity.type
_entity.pdbx_description
1 polymer ?
#
loop_
_entity_poly.entity_id
_entity_poly.type
_entity_poly.pdbx_seq_one_letter_code
_entity_poly.pdbx_strand_id
1 'polypeptide(L)'
;MLGTFEEVLAMPGRYLNDHCLIHHDDKWHLFGIHGNVRRPEDPIAIESSILHATSPDLRAWTIHPNVIERTGHWPELTHVYAPHVIAHHDRFFMLYCANDELGTQRICLATSNDLFTWERYDGNPVIVPSLSWSKWPGFGLPSRNEARQLIGRHDTVGIKDHYRFIARTGGTYGGCRDPHINLMPDGRFIAYWVSRMNESFGHNLVCVAASISEDLVHWQEIGPVYSQTAWPLDDEPTLEVESPCVVYKDNRWWLFFKNGWWTHVTSSPSPFDFRGQEVHRLGFVHAAEVLQWNDEWVITHCSADPTDYEYRRSNRTRGLFLGRLNWPTGHHPRLV
;
A
#
# COMPACT_ATOMS: atom_id res chain seq x y z
N MET A 1 -16.00 -2.29 19.65
CA MET A 1 -15.02 -1.68 20.56
C MET A 1 -13.91 -1.14 19.71
N LEU A 2 -13.47 0.08 19.94
CA LEU A 2 -12.21 0.59 19.38
C LEU A 2 -11.10 -0.15 20.11
N GLY A 3 -10.26 -0.90 19.40
CA GLY A 3 -9.10 -1.55 19.99
C GLY A 3 -8.16 -0.51 20.60
N THR A 4 -7.35 -0.93 21.55
CA THR A 4 -6.36 -0.05 22.16
C THR A 4 -5.09 -0.09 21.32
N PHE A 5 -4.68 1.07 20.79
CA PHE A 5 -3.43 1.24 20.05
C PHE A 5 -2.45 2.10 20.84
N GLU A 6 -1.20 1.70 20.84
CA GLU A 6 -0.08 2.44 21.41
C GLU A 6 0.68 3.14 20.27
N GLU A 7 0.92 4.45 20.34
CA GLU A 7 1.82 5.13 19.42
C GLU A 7 3.26 4.74 19.76
N VAL A 8 3.88 3.97 18.89
CA VAL A 8 5.23 3.42 19.11
C VAL A 8 6.32 4.16 18.32
N LEU A 9 5.94 4.93 17.31
CA LEU A 9 6.87 5.79 16.59
C LEU A 9 6.15 7.09 16.19
N ALA A 10 6.51 8.17 16.85
CA ALA A 10 6.08 9.52 16.48
C ALA A 10 7.14 10.18 15.60
N MET A 11 6.71 10.84 14.55
CA MET A 11 7.60 11.52 13.60
C MET A 11 7.15 12.97 13.37
N PRO A 12 7.38 13.88 14.34
CA PRO A 12 6.95 15.27 14.24
C PRO A 12 7.47 15.95 12.97
N GLY A 13 6.59 16.60 12.21
CA GLY A 13 6.94 17.27 10.96
C GLY A 13 7.18 16.32 9.77
N ARG A 14 6.96 15.01 9.95
CA ARG A 14 7.13 13.98 8.93
C ARG A 14 5.81 13.24 8.66
N TYR A 15 5.74 12.63 7.51
CA TYR A 15 4.65 11.79 7.05
C TYR A 15 5.12 10.34 7.00
N LEU A 16 4.41 9.45 7.67
CA LEU A 16 4.59 8.01 7.58
C LEU A 16 3.26 7.39 7.14
N ASN A 17 3.27 6.56 6.11
CA ASN A 17 2.10 5.85 5.62
C ASN A 17 2.51 4.51 5.01
N ASP A 18 1.56 3.70 4.60
CA ASP A 18 1.74 2.36 4.04
C ASP A 18 3.12 1.77 4.29
N HIS A 19 3.18 0.84 5.20
CA HIS A 19 4.44 0.31 5.71
C HIS A 19 4.42 -1.21 5.68
N CYS A 20 5.58 -1.80 5.82
CA CYS A 20 5.75 -3.22 6.10
C CYS A 20 6.81 -3.44 7.18
N LEU A 21 6.74 -4.61 7.77
CA LEU A 21 7.64 -5.05 8.83
C LEU A 21 8.27 -6.39 8.48
N ILE A 22 9.58 -6.51 8.67
CA ILE A 22 10.30 -7.78 8.55
C ILE A 22 11.20 -7.97 9.75
N HIS A 23 11.21 -9.19 10.31
CA HIS A 23 12.12 -9.55 11.40
C HIS A 23 13.37 -10.21 10.84
N HIS A 24 14.54 -9.66 11.17
CA HIS A 24 15.84 -10.18 10.75
C HIS A 24 16.92 -9.79 11.77
N ASP A 25 17.84 -10.71 12.06
CA ASP A 25 18.96 -10.52 13.01
C ASP A 25 18.51 -9.92 14.36
N ASP A 26 17.49 -10.56 14.98
CA ASP A 26 16.89 -10.17 16.26
C ASP A 26 16.33 -8.73 16.31
N LYS A 27 16.01 -8.17 15.15
CA LYS A 27 15.40 -6.85 15.02
C LYS A 27 14.23 -6.85 14.04
N TRP A 28 13.27 -6.01 14.32
CA TRP A 28 12.26 -5.60 13.39
C TRP A 28 12.79 -4.47 12.52
N HIS A 29 12.60 -4.58 11.22
CA HIS A 29 12.86 -3.53 10.24
C HIS A 29 11.53 -3.03 9.73
N LEU A 30 11.31 -1.72 9.85
CA LEU A 30 10.17 -0.99 9.32
C LEU A 30 10.59 -0.30 8.01
N PHE A 31 9.82 -0.52 6.97
CA PHE A 31 9.88 0.26 5.74
C PHE A 31 8.52 0.90 5.53
N GLY A 32 8.46 2.18 5.19
CA GLY A 32 7.20 2.89 5.00
C GLY A 32 7.33 4.12 4.14
N ILE A 33 6.21 4.56 3.59
CA ILE A 33 6.16 5.83 2.86
C ILE A 33 6.64 6.94 3.77
N HIS A 34 7.53 7.77 3.28
CA HIS A 34 8.11 8.85 4.05
C HIS A 34 8.22 10.14 3.24
N GLY A 35 8.09 11.24 3.94
CA GLY A 35 8.26 12.56 3.39
C GLY A 35 8.09 13.65 4.44
N ASN A 36 8.23 14.88 4.01
CA ASN A 36 7.94 16.04 4.86
C ASN A 36 6.42 16.25 4.92
N VAL A 37 5.95 16.80 6.02
CA VAL A 37 4.59 17.33 6.08
C VAL A 37 4.43 18.35 4.94
N ARG A 38 3.30 18.26 4.27
CA ARG A 38 2.96 19.01 3.08
C ARG A 38 3.44 20.46 3.16
N ARG A 39 4.31 20.83 2.25
CA ARG A 39 4.71 22.19 2.01
C ARG A 39 3.97 22.69 0.78
N PRO A 40 3.40 23.91 0.80
CA PRO A 40 2.76 24.48 -0.39
C PRO A 40 3.68 24.55 -1.60
N GLU A 41 4.98 24.73 -1.37
CA GLU A 41 6.02 24.84 -2.36
C GLU A 41 6.46 23.50 -2.97
N ASP A 42 6.20 22.36 -2.29
CA ASP A 42 6.50 21.04 -2.79
C ASP A 42 5.35 20.06 -2.49
N PRO A 43 4.34 19.99 -3.36
CA PRO A 43 3.15 19.17 -3.15
C PRO A 43 3.41 17.65 -3.18
N ILE A 44 4.55 17.21 -3.71
CA ILE A 44 4.92 15.79 -3.79
C ILE A 44 5.91 15.35 -2.71
N ALA A 45 6.33 16.24 -1.81
CA ALA A 45 7.29 15.94 -0.75
C ALA A 45 6.79 14.92 0.28
N ILE A 46 5.48 14.66 0.33
CA ILE A 46 4.87 13.77 1.32
C ILE A 46 5.22 12.30 1.06
N GLU A 47 5.22 11.88 -0.20
CA GLU A 47 5.36 10.47 -0.60
C GLU A 47 6.52 10.31 -1.59
N SER A 48 7.68 10.81 -1.19
CA SER A 48 8.84 10.92 -2.06
C SER A 48 9.95 9.93 -1.73
N SER A 49 9.83 9.20 -0.64
CA SER A 49 10.88 8.30 -0.16
C SER A 49 10.32 7.15 0.68
N ILE A 50 11.14 6.14 0.90
CA ILE A 50 10.88 5.01 1.79
C ILE A 50 11.80 5.11 3.00
N LEU A 51 11.19 5.28 4.18
CA LEU A 51 11.85 5.26 5.47
C LEU A 51 12.38 3.87 5.77
N HIS A 52 13.47 3.81 6.53
CA HIS A 52 13.93 2.64 7.24
C HIS A 52 14.10 2.96 8.73
N ALA A 53 13.55 2.10 9.57
CA ALA A 53 13.79 2.15 11.01
C ALA A 53 13.92 0.74 11.57
N THR A 54 14.63 0.58 12.71
CA THR A 54 14.80 -0.72 13.37
C THR A 54 14.36 -0.67 14.82
N SER A 55 13.85 -1.80 15.31
CA SER A 55 13.43 -1.95 16.71
C SER A 55 13.68 -3.38 17.20
N PRO A 56 14.14 -3.58 18.45
CA PRO A 56 14.23 -4.91 19.05
C PRO A 56 12.86 -5.46 19.50
N ASP A 57 11.84 -4.60 19.67
CA ASP A 57 10.62 -4.93 20.42
C ASP A 57 9.34 -4.29 19.85
N LEU A 58 9.37 -3.76 18.61
CA LEU A 58 8.30 -3.00 17.97
C LEU A 58 7.92 -1.69 18.70
N ARG A 59 8.68 -1.26 19.70
CA ARG A 59 8.41 -0.04 20.48
C ARG A 59 9.55 0.95 20.47
N ALA A 60 10.76 0.48 20.72
CA ALA A 60 11.96 1.33 20.73
C ALA A 60 12.55 1.41 19.32
N TRP A 61 12.24 2.45 18.57
CA TRP A 61 12.66 2.60 17.18
C TRP A 61 13.91 3.48 17.01
N THR A 62 14.82 3.00 16.19
CA THR A 62 15.96 3.79 15.68
C THR A 62 15.71 4.08 14.20
N ILE A 63 15.63 5.37 13.83
CA ILE A 63 15.42 5.82 12.45
C ILE A 63 16.78 5.85 11.74
N HIS A 64 16.84 5.30 10.53
CA HIS A 64 17.97 5.31 9.62
C HIS A 64 17.74 6.26 8.43
N PRO A 65 18.73 6.50 7.58
CA PRO A 65 18.52 7.17 6.30
C PRO A 65 17.45 6.44 5.46
N ASN A 66 16.71 7.21 4.65
CA ASN A 66 15.78 6.63 3.69
C ASN A 66 16.51 5.66 2.76
N VAL A 67 15.88 4.54 2.45
CA VAL A 67 16.47 3.49 1.61
C VAL A 67 16.16 3.66 0.12
N ILE A 68 15.03 4.27 -0.20
CA ILE A 68 14.63 4.64 -1.55
C ILE A 68 14.18 6.10 -1.51
N GLU A 69 14.70 6.90 -2.42
CA GLU A 69 14.18 8.24 -2.73
C GLU A 69 13.83 8.28 -4.20
N ARG A 70 12.71 8.93 -4.55
CA ARG A 70 12.33 9.09 -5.96
C ARG A 70 13.48 9.67 -6.77
N THR A 71 13.71 9.12 -7.94
CA THR A 71 14.82 9.56 -8.79
C THR A 71 14.51 10.85 -9.56
N GLY A 72 13.24 11.24 -9.69
CA GLY A 72 12.80 12.27 -10.63
C GLY A 72 12.83 11.83 -12.09
N HIS A 73 13.04 10.54 -12.34
CA HIS A 73 13.04 9.93 -13.68
C HIS A 73 12.02 8.79 -13.72
N TRP A 74 11.57 8.45 -14.93
CA TRP A 74 10.68 7.31 -15.15
C TRP A 74 11.31 6.01 -14.59
N PRO A 75 10.56 5.15 -13.87
CA PRO A 75 9.14 5.26 -13.52
C PRO A 75 8.85 6.07 -12.26
N GLU A 76 9.85 6.60 -11.54
CA GLU A 76 9.77 7.25 -10.22
C GLU A 76 9.77 8.78 -10.35
N LEU A 77 9.02 9.33 -11.29
CA LEU A 77 9.10 10.77 -11.56
C LEU A 77 8.53 11.61 -10.40
N THR A 78 7.40 11.16 -9.83
CA THR A 78 6.68 11.97 -8.84
C THR A 78 6.70 11.36 -7.44
N HIS A 79 6.43 10.06 -7.32
CA HIS A 79 6.28 9.39 -6.03
C HIS A 79 6.93 8.02 -6.01
N VAL A 80 7.31 7.59 -4.79
CA VAL A 80 7.61 6.21 -4.41
C VAL A 80 6.88 5.89 -3.12
N TYR A 81 6.11 4.78 -3.08
CA TYR A 81 5.30 4.46 -1.91
C TYR A 81 4.96 2.97 -1.78
N ALA A 82 4.32 2.64 -0.63
CA ALA A 82 3.80 1.33 -0.28
C ALA A 82 4.83 0.21 -0.47
N PRO A 83 5.94 0.21 0.27
CA PRO A 83 6.92 -0.87 0.19
C PRO A 83 6.38 -2.14 0.85
N HIS A 84 6.74 -3.30 0.29
CA HIS A 84 6.63 -4.57 0.99
C HIS A 84 7.88 -5.41 0.76
N VAL A 85 8.46 -5.94 1.84
CA VAL A 85 9.75 -6.64 1.84
C VAL A 85 9.58 -8.10 2.22
N ILE A 86 10.24 -8.98 1.49
CA ILE A 86 10.35 -10.40 1.81
C ILE A 86 11.82 -10.85 1.73
N ALA A 87 12.20 -11.77 2.62
CA ALA A 87 13.48 -12.47 2.54
C ALA A 87 13.34 -13.72 1.65
N HIS A 88 14.32 -13.95 0.79
CA HIS A 88 14.42 -15.18 0.02
C HIS A 88 15.90 -15.54 -0.17
N HIS A 89 16.27 -16.74 0.30
CA HIS A 89 17.69 -17.14 0.44
C HIS A 89 18.45 -16.06 1.24
N ASP A 90 19.60 -15.64 0.75
CA ASP A 90 20.48 -14.66 1.40
C ASP A 90 20.23 -13.21 0.91
N ARG A 91 19.04 -12.92 0.36
CA ARG A 91 18.67 -11.62 -0.19
C ARG A 91 17.30 -11.17 0.27
N PHE A 92 17.11 -9.86 0.23
CA PHE A 92 15.83 -9.21 0.47
C PHE A 92 15.30 -8.59 -0.82
N PHE A 93 14.00 -8.68 -1.01
CA PHE A 93 13.29 -8.19 -2.18
C PHE A 93 12.20 -7.23 -1.70
N MET A 94 12.22 -6.01 -2.20
CA MET A 94 11.21 -4.99 -1.93
C MET A 94 10.42 -4.73 -3.19
N LEU A 95 9.12 -5.01 -3.16
CA LEU A 95 8.18 -4.42 -4.10
C LEU A 95 7.73 -3.07 -3.57
N TYR A 96 7.67 -2.07 -4.42
CA TYR A 96 7.19 -0.73 -4.09
C TYR A 96 6.47 -0.11 -5.28
N CYS A 97 5.62 0.85 -5.02
CA CYS A 97 4.91 1.56 -6.07
C CYS A 97 5.71 2.79 -6.52
N ALA A 98 5.71 3.03 -7.81
CA ALA A 98 6.29 4.21 -8.45
C ALA A 98 5.27 4.91 -9.35
N ASN A 99 5.35 6.25 -9.44
CA ASN A 99 4.47 7.07 -10.26
C ASN A 99 5.23 7.90 -11.27
N ASP A 100 4.68 7.97 -12.48
CA ASP A 100 5.10 8.92 -13.50
C ASP A 100 4.37 10.28 -13.37
N GLU A 101 4.64 11.19 -14.32
CA GLU A 101 4.04 12.52 -14.38
C GLU A 101 2.53 12.54 -14.59
N LEU A 102 1.95 11.44 -15.02
CA LEU A 102 0.52 11.28 -15.23
C LEU A 102 -0.18 10.65 -14.02
N GLY A 103 0.58 10.33 -12.96
CA GLY A 103 0.06 9.59 -11.83
C GLY A 103 -0.17 8.10 -12.12
N THR A 104 0.40 7.57 -13.21
CA THR A 104 0.28 6.15 -13.54
C THR A 104 1.15 5.33 -12.60
N GLN A 105 0.51 4.47 -11.85
CA GLN A 105 1.13 3.63 -10.83
C GLN A 105 1.69 2.34 -11.44
N ARG A 106 2.85 1.93 -10.95
CA ARG A 106 3.53 0.68 -11.34
C ARG A 106 4.24 0.10 -10.15
N ILE A 107 4.33 -1.22 -10.08
CA ILE A 107 5.10 -1.88 -9.05
C ILE A 107 6.50 -2.15 -9.57
N CYS A 108 7.46 -1.65 -8.81
CA CYS A 108 8.89 -1.77 -9.04
C CYS A 108 9.54 -2.70 -8.02
N LEU A 109 10.72 -3.18 -8.32
CA LEU A 109 11.54 -4.06 -7.50
C LEU A 109 12.85 -3.37 -7.13
N ALA A 110 13.24 -3.50 -5.87
CA ALA A 110 14.60 -3.29 -5.40
C ALA A 110 15.07 -4.50 -4.58
N THR A 111 16.37 -4.73 -4.54
CA THR A 111 16.97 -5.84 -3.79
C THR A 111 18.05 -5.35 -2.84
N SER A 112 18.25 -6.10 -1.75
CA SER A 112 19.26 -5.79 -0.74
C SER A 112 19.89 -7.07 -0.19
N ASN A 113 21.12 -6.96 0.32
CA ASN A 113 21.79 -8.04 1.06
C ASN A 113 21.81 -7.76 2.58
N ASP A 114 21.42 -6.56 3.01
CA ASP A 114 21.61 -6.09 4.39
C ASP A 114 20.42 -5.31 4.98
N LEU A 115 19.33 -5.11 4.21
CA LEU A 115 18.17 -4.27 4.53
C LEU A 115 18.47 -2.76 4.62
N PHE A 116 19.70 -2.34 4.49
CA PHE A 116 20.14 -0.94 4.59
C PHE A 116 20.48 -0.32 3.23
N THR A 117 21.08 -1.11 2.35
CA THR A 117 21.47 -0.69 1.00
C THR A 117 20.61 -1.40 -0.04
N TRP A 118 19.92 -0.64 -0.87
CA TRP A 118 18.98 -1.18 -1.84
C TRP A 118 19.36 -0.81 -3.27
N GLU A 119 19.34 -1.80 -4.13
CA GLU A 119 19.61 -1.67 -5.56
C GLU A 119 18.29 -1.84 -6.34
N ARG A 120 17.95 -0.85 -7.14
CA ARG A 120 16.79 -0.93 -8.05
C ARG A 120 17.04 -1.94 -9.15
N TYR A 121 16.03 -2.72 -9.48
CA TYR A 121 16.12 -3.62 -10.61
C TYR A 121 16.06 -2.84 -11.94
N ASP A 122 17.00 -3.08 -12.83
CA ASP A 122 17.10 -2.35 -14.11
C ASP A 122 15.89 -2.59 -15.03
N GLY A 123 15.22 -3.74 -14.88
CA GLY A 123 14.02 -4.12 -15.64
C GLY A 123 12.71 -3.56 -15.10
N ASN A 124 12.75 -2.60 -14.14
CA ASN A 124 11.53 -1.99 -13.61
C ASN A 124 10.69 -1.29 -14.69
N PRO A 125 9.34 -1.34 -14.58
CA PRO A 125 8.53 -1.97 -13.54
C PRO A 125 8.39 -3.50 -13.74
N VAL A 126 8.17 -4.24 -12.62
CA VAL A 126 8.01 -5.70 -12.67
C VAL A 126 6.55 -6.15 -12.69
N ILE A 127 5.59 -5.34 -12.23
CA ILE A 127 4.15 -5.60 -12.32
C ILE A 127 3.44 -4.39 -12.91
N VAL A 128 2.67 -4.64 -13.95
CA VAL A 128 1.69 -3.73 -14.54
C VAL A 128 0.44 -4.54 -14.92
N PRO A 129 -0.77 -4.01 -14.71
CA PRO A 129 -1.99 -4.76 -14.99
C PRO A 129 -2.28 -4.89 -16.48
N SER A 130 -2.88 -5.99 -16.87
CA SER A 130 -3.39 -6.19 -18.23
C SER A 130 -4.55 -5.26 -18.55
N LEU A 131 -4.53 -4.68 -19.74
CA LEU A 131 -5.62 -3.86 -20.27
C LEU A 131 -6.90 -4.67 -20.54
N SER A 132 -6.82 -6.00 -20.55
CA SER A 132 -7.98 -6.87 -20.76
C SER A 132 -9.04 -6.74 -19.67
N TRP A 133 -8.64 -6.38 -18.44
CA TRP A 133 -9.55 -6.27 -17.31
C TRP A 133 -9.41 -4.96 -16.53
N SER A 134 -8.29 -4.25 -16.66
CA SER A 134 -8.01 -3.05 -15.84
C SER A 134 -8.23 -1.76 -16.62
N LYS A 135 -8.39 -0.66 -15.88
CA LYS A 135 -8.36 0.71 -16.39
C LYS A 135 -6.94 1.31 -16.46
N TRP A 136 -5.92 0.50 -16.37
CA TRP A 136 -4.54 0.95 -16.45
C TRP A 136 -4.06 1.04 -17.93
N PRO A 137 -3.32 2.07 -18.34
CA PRO A 137 -2.91 3.27 -17.63
C PRO A 137 -3.99 4.35 -17.47
N GLY A 138 -5.24 4.06 -17.61
CA GLY A 138 -6.36 4.99 -17.55
C GLY A 138 -6.85 5.34 -18.95
N PHE A 139 -7.83 4.60 -19.43
CA PHE A 139 -8.54 4.95 -20.67
C PHE A 139 -9.28 6.27 -20.49
N GLY A 140 -9.07 7.20 -21.41
CA GLY A 140 -9.68 8.53 -21.35
C GLY A 140 -8.83 9.61 -20.67
N LEU A 141 -7.60 9.29 -20.25
CA LEU A 141 -6.65 10.32 -19.88
C LEU A 141 -6.28 11.18 -21.10
N PRO A 142 -6.08 12.48 -20.89
CA PRO A 142 -5.51 13.32 -21.90
C PRO A 142 -4.16 12.75 -22.37
N SER A 143 -3.81 12.99 -23.61
CA SER A 143 -2.50 12.59 -24.13
C SER A 143 -1.39 13.15 -23.22
N ARG A 144 -0.22 12.50 -23.22
CA ARG A 144 0.94 12.95 -22.43
C ARG A 144 1.22 14.45 -22.57
N ASN A 145 0.99 15.02 -23.76
CA ASN A 145 1.17 16.46 -24.00
C ASN A 145 0.05 17.30 -23.40
N GLU A 146 -1.18 16.84 -23.43
CA GLU A 146 -2.32 17.52 -22.82
C GLU A 146 -2.22 17.48 -21.29
N ALA A 147 -1.81 16.34 -20.71
CA ALA A 147 -1.57 16.21 -19.29
C ALA A 147 -0.44 17.14 -18.84
N ARG A 148 0.69 17.22 -19.55
CA ARG A 148 1.77 18.17 -19.28
C ARG A 148 1.32 19.62 -19.37
N GLN A 149 0.49 19.98 -20.36
CA GLN A 149 -0.08 21.32 -20.47
C GLN A 149 -1.03 21.66 -19.32
N LEU A 150 -1.77 20.68 -18.84
CA LEU A 150 -2.70 20.82 -17.72
C LEU A 150 -1.94 20.93 -16.39
N ILE A 151 -0.91 20.12 -16.18
CA ILE A 151 -0.01 20.20 -15.01
C ILE A 151 0.76 21.52 -15.02
N GLY A 152 1.34 21.91 -16.16
CA GLY A 152 2.10 23.17 -16.29
C GLY A 152 1.28 24.45 -16.15
N ARG A 153 -0.06 24.39 -16.29
CA ARG A 153 -0.95 25.52 -15.99
C ARG A 153 -1.32 25.64 -14.51
N HIS A 154 -0.96 24.65 -13.71
CA HIS A 154 -1.36 24.52 -12.31
C HIS A 154 -0.19 24.37 -11.36
N ASP A 155 0.95 24.99 -11.65
CA ASP A 155 2.15 25.01 -10.79
C ASP A 155 1.89 25.50 -9.34
N THR A 156 0.70 26.00 -9.06
CA THR A 156 0.27 26.45 -7.74
C THR A 156 -0.81 25.59 -7.11
N VAL A 157 -1.21 24.50 -7.78
CA VAL A 157 -2.37 23.70 -7.39
C VAL A 157 -1.90 22.52 -6.54
N GLY A 158 -2.27 22.54 -5.28
CA GLY A 158 -1.93 21.47 -4.33
C GLY A 158 -2.50 20.10 -4.72
N ILE A 159 -1.98 19.04 -4.11
CA ILE A 159 -2.38 17.64 -4.33
C ILE A 159 -3.91 17.45 -4.39
N LYS A 160 -4.71 18.24 -3.64
CA LYS A 160 -6.19 18.21 -3.76
C LYS A 160 -6.70 18.53 -5.16
N ASP A 161 -6.06 19.41 -5.88
CA ASP A 161 -6.50 19.77 -7.21
C ASP A 161 -5.98 18.78 -8.26
N HIS A 162 -4.85 18.12 -8.00
CA HIS A 162 -4.39 16.96 -8.76
C HIS A 162 -5.39 15.79 -8.63
N TYR A 163 -5.81 15.45 -7.42
CA TYR A 163 -6.88 14.47 -7.18
C TYR A 163 -8.22 14.91 -7.78
N ARG A 164 -8.60 16.18 -7.67
CA ARG A 164 -9.80 16.72 -8.30
C ARG A 164 -9.73 16.73 -9.83
N PHE A 165 -8.56 16.99 -10.38
CA PHE A 165 -8.32 16.92 -11.82
C PHE A 165 -8.54 15.50 -12.32
N ILE A 166 -7.95 14.51 -11.67
CA ILE A 166 -8.10 13.09 -12.03
C ILE A 166 -9.56 12.65 -11.87
N ALA A 167 -10.24 13.05 -10.81
CA ALA A 167 -11.66 12.76 -10.64
C ALA A 167 -12.56 13.41 -11.70
N ARG A 168 -12.24 14.65 -12.13
CA ARG A 168 -13.02 15.38 -13.15
C ARG A 168 -12.79 14.87 -14.58
N THR A 169 -11.62 14.37 -14.87
CA THR A 169 -11.30 13.86 -16.22
C THR A 169 -11.74 12.42 -16.42
N GLY A 170 -12.39 11.80 -15.40
CA GLY A 170 -12.69 10.36 -15.41
C GLY A 170 -11.42 9.51 -15.41
N GLY A 171 -10.27 10.18 -15.34
CA GLY A 171 -8.97 9.58 -15.13
C GLY A 171 -8.90 9.07 -13.72
N THR A 172 -9.41 7.91 -13.53
CA THR A 172 -9.04 7.11 -12.38
C THR A 172 -7.58 6.76 -12.56
N TYR A 173 -6.79 6.91 -11.51
CA TYR A 173 -5.50 6.27 -11.44
C TYR A 173 -5.63 4.87 -12.01
N GLY A 174 -4.86 4.56 -13.02
CA GLY A 174 -4.64 3.18 -13.38
C GLY A 174 -3.97 2.55 -12.18
N GLY A 175 -4.77 2.03 -11.27
CA GLY A 175 -4.25 1.52 -10.01
C GLY A 175 -3.33 0.33 -10.27
N CYS A 176 -2.10 0.43 -9.82
CA CYS A 176 -1.17 -0.67 -9.66
C CYS A 176 -0.28 -0.30 -8.48
N ARG A 177 -0.81 -0.49 -7.25
CA ARG A 177 -0.19 0.00 -6.02
C ARG A 177 -0.37 -0.96 -4.85
N ASP A 178 0.27 -0.61 -3.74
CA ASP A 178 0.16 -1.25 -2.44
C ASP A 178 0.46 -2.77 -2.53
N PRO A 179 1.66 -3.17 -3.01
CA PRO A 179 2.00 -4.58 -3.10
C PRO A 179 2.16 -5.20 -1.71
N HIS A 180 1.69 -6.44 -1.57
CA HIS A 180 1.93 -7.29 -0.40
C HIS A 180 2.33 -8.69 -0.87
N ILE A 181 3.48 -9.20 -0.42
CA ILE A 181 4.07 -10.45 -0.91
C ILE A 181 3.92 -11.55 0.13
N ASN A 182 3.52 -12.74 -0.30
CA ASN A 182 3.56 -13.94 0.51
C ASN A 182 4.32 -15.08 -0.19
N LEU A 183 4.99 -15.90 0.60
CA LEU A 183 5.46 -17.21 0.16
C LEU A 183 4.30 -18.21 0.27
N MET A 184 3.99 -18.90 -0.81
CA MET A 184 2.96 -19.94 -0.83
C MET A 184 3.51 -21.29 -0.35
N PRO A 185 2.64 -22.20 0.12
CA PRO A 185 3.07 -23.54 0.55
C PRO A 185 3.74 -24.39 -0.54
N ASP A 186 3.53 -24.07 -1.82
CA ASP A 186 4.17 -24.73 -2.96
C ASP A 186 5.54 -24.15 -3.33
N GLY A 187 6.02 -23.16 -2.57
CA GLY A 187 7.32 -22.52 -2.76
C GLY A 187 7.33 -21.33 -3.73
N ARG A 188 6.21 -21.05 -4.41
CA ARG A 188 6.07 -19.85 -5.23
C ARG A 188 5.71 -18.62 -4.39
N PHE A 189 5.91 -17.46 -4.95
CA PHE A 189 5.49 -16.19 -4.35
C PHE A 189 4.19 -15.71 -4.97
N ILE A 190 3.37 -15.05 -4.15
CA ILE A 190 2.20 -14.32 -4.61
C ILE A 190 2.28 -12.88 -4.12
N ALA A 191 2.09 -11.93 -5.03
CA ALA A 191 1.95 -10.52 -4.72
C ALA A 191 0.49 -10.11 -4.91
N TYR A 192 -0.09 -9.51 -3.88
CA TYR A 192 -1.41 -8.86 -3.93
C TYR A 192 -1.20 -7.37 -4.13
N TRP A 193 -2.04 -6.74 -4.93
CA TRP A 193 -1.92 -5.32 -5.23
C TRP A 193 -3.27 -4.73 -5.65
N VAL A 194 -3.40 -3.42 -5.58
CA VAL A 194 -4.68 -2.72 -5.81
C VAL A 194 -4.79 -2.22 -7.23
N SER A 195 -5.99 -2.35 -7.81
CA SER A 195 -6.30 -1.83 -9.13
C SER A 195 -7.77 -1.46 -9.27
N ARG A 196 -8.12 -0.91 -10.43
CA ARG A 196 -9.48 -0.71 -10.90
C ARG A 196 -9.78 -1.57 -12.11
N MET A 197 -10.95 -2.15 -12.13
CA MET A 197 -11.45 -2.93 -13.26
C MET A 197 -12.05 -1.99 -14.32
N ASN A 198 -11.97 -2.40 -15.59
CA ASN A 198 -12.60 -1.66 -16.67
C ASN A 198 -14.13 -1.90 -16.69
N GLU A 199 -14.86 -1.04 -17.42
CA GLU A 199 -16.33 -1.03 -17.41
C GLU A 199 -16.96 -2.31 -17.97
N SER A 200 -16.20 -3.18 -18.66
CA SER A 200 -16.72 -4.47 -19.16
C SER A 200 -17.07 -5.46 -18.05
N PHE A 201 -16.51 -5.27 -16.84
CA PHE A 201 -16.78 -6.10 -15.67
C PHE A 201 -17.84 -5.52 -14.74
N GLY A 202 -18.19 -4.24 -14.90
CA GLY A 202 -19.16 -3.54 -14.08
C GLY A 202 -18.77 -2.10 -13.83
N HIS A 203 -19.75 -1.33 -13.35
CA HIS A 203 -19.52 0.10 -13.12
C HIS A 203 -18.69 0.33 -11.86
N ASN A 204 -17.61 1.10 -11.99
CA ASN A 204 -16.79 1.60 -10.89
C ASN A 204 -16.28 0.51 -9.91
N LEU A 205 -15.76 -0.60 -10.45
CA LEU A 205 -15.20 -1.67 -9.64
C LEU A 205 -13.74 -1.40 -9.29
N VAL A 206 -13.43 -1.51 -7.99
CA VAL A 206 -12.07 -1.55 -7.42
C VAL A 206 -11.75 -2.96 -6.98
N CYS A 207 -10.49 -3.36 -7.04
CA CYS A 207 -10.11 -4.72 -6.76
C CYS A 207 -8.75 -4.83 -6.07
N VAL A 208 -8.56 -5.95 -5.37
CA VAL A 208 -7.25 -6.53 -5.12
C VAL A 208 -7.01 -7.53 -6.24
N ALA A 209 -5.90 -7.37 -6.95
CA ALA A 209 -5.41 -8.29 -7.94
C ALA A 209 -4.22 -9.08 -7.38
N ALA A 210 -3.83 -10.16 -8.07
CA ALA A 210 -2.68 -10.95 -7.71
C ALA A 210 -1.78 -11.26 -8.91
N SER A 211 -0.51 -11.45 -8.62
CA SER A 211 0.49 -11.99 -9.54
C SER A 211 1.33 -13.05 -8.82
N ILE A 212 1.81 -14.07 -9.53
CA ILE A 212 2.67 -15.11 -8.97
C ILE A 212 4.06 -15.08 -9.59
N SER A 213 5.05 -15.52 -8.83
CA SER A 213 6.45 -15.58 -9.25
C SER A 213 7.17 -16.79 -8.64
N GLU A 214 8.17 -17.31 -9.33
CA GLU A 214 9.09 -18.31 -8.81
C GLU A 214 10.39 -17.68 -8.27
N ASP A 215 10.68 -16.42 -8.66
CA ASP A 215 11.98 -15.78 -8.42
C ASP A 215 11.91 -14.34 -7.89
N LEU A 216 10.68 -13.81 -7.62
CA LEU A 216 10.42 -12.44 -7.19
C LEU A 216 10.76 -11.34 -8.23
N VAL A 217 11.22 -11.73 -9.40
CA VAL A 217 11.61 -10.83 -10.51
C VAL A 217 10.60 -10.89 -11.65
N HIS A 218 10.25 -12.12 -12.07
CA HIS A 218 9.32 -12.37 -13.17
C HIS A 218 7.95 -12.73 -12.61
N TRP A 219 6.96 -11.88 -12.89
CA TRP A 219 5.61 -12.00 -12.35
C TRP A 219 4.60 -12.38 -13.44
N GLN A 220 3.86 -13.44 -13.19
CA GLN A 220 2.72 -13.83 -14.00
C GLN A 220 1.43 -13.30 -13.37
N GLU A 221 0.69 -12.48 -14.10
CA GLU A 221 -0.59 -11.95 -13.65
C GLU A 221 -1.65 -13.05 -13.51
N ILE A 222 -2.37 -13.04 -12.39
CA ILE A 222 -3.58 -13.81 -12.13
C ILE A 222 -4.83 -12.97 -12.41
N GLY A 223 -4.75 -11.67 -12.13
CA GLY A 223 -5.86 -10.74 -12.22
C GLY A 223 -6.61 -10.54 -10.90
N PRO A 224 -7.86 -10.03 -10.94
CA PRO A 224 -8.64 -9.72 -9.74
C PRO A 224 -8.98 -10.94 -8.90
N VAL A 225 -8.59 -10.93 -7.63
CA VAL A 225 -8.90 -11.98 -6.63
C VAL A 225 -9.98 -11.54 -5.63
N TYR A 226 -10.19 -10.22 -5.48
CA TYR A 226 -11.27 -9.61 -4.72
C TYR A 226 -11.75 -8.36 -5.45
N SER A 227 -13.04 -8.08 -5.45
CA SER A 227 -13.58 -6.84 -6.04
C SER A 227 -14.83 -6.37 -5.32
N GLN A 228 -15.02 -5.07 -5.31
CA GLN A 228 -16.21 -4.41 -4.82
C GLN A 228 -16.51 -3.15 -5.62
N THR A 229 -17.74 -2.65 -5.53
CA THR A 229 -18.09 -1.34 -6.08
C THR A 229 -17.48 -0.26 -5.20
N ALA A 230 -16.78 0.70 -5.82
CA ALA A 230 -16.37 1.91 -5.14
C ALA A 230 -17.59 2.81 -4.92
N TRP A 231 -17.83 3.24 -3.70
CA TRP A 231 -18.92 4.14 -3.37
C TRP A 231 -18.46 5.58 -3.54
N PRO A 232 -19.13 6.40 -4.38
CA PRO A 232 -18.91 7.83 -4.35
C PRO A 232 -19.43 8.37 -3.00
N LEU A 233 -18.58 9.07 -2.27
CA LEU A 233 -19.01 9.96 -1.21
C LEU A 233 -19.20 11.34 -1.82
N ASP A 234 -20.28 12.03 -1.48
CA ASP A 234 -20.71 13.29 -2.11
C ASP A 234 -19.66 14.41 -2.09
N ASP A 235 -18.67 14.34 -1.19
CA ASP A 235 -17.58 15.33 -1.05
C ASP A 235 -16.17 14.73 -0.98
N GLU A 236 -15.98 13.41 -1.22
CA GLU A 236 -14.70 12.75 -1.07
C GLU A 236 -14.35 11.92 -2.32
N PRO A 237 -13.03 11.76 -2.62
CA PRO A 237 -12.62 10.82 -3.64
C PRO A 237 -13.18 9.43 -3.32
N THR A 238 -13.64 8.74 -4.37
CA THR A 238 -14.24 7.40 -4.30
C THR A 238 -13.52 6.51 -3.30
N LEU A 239 -14.28 5.88 -2.41
CA LEU A 239 -13.76 4.84 -1.53
C LEU A 239 -13.13 3.74 -2.38
N GLU A 240 -11.85 3.53 -2.20
CA GLU A 240 -11.09 2.50 -2.88
C GLU A 240 -10.72 1.38 -1.91
N VAL A 241 -10.57 0.17 -2.42
CA VAL A 241 -9.81 -0.85 -1.73
C VAL A 241 -8.34 -0.41 -1.74
N GLU A 242 -7.70 -0.39 -0.59
CA GLU A 242 -6.31 0.03 -0.43
C GLU A 242 -5.57 -0.87 0.56
N SER A 243 -4.25 -0.85 0.49
CA SER A 243 -3.33 -1.43 1.47
C SER A 243 -3.70 -2.88 1.83
N PRO A 244 -3.72 -3.81 0.87
CA PRO A 244 -3.98 -5.21 1.18
C PRO A 244 -2.85 -5.78 2.03
N CYS A 245 -3.20 -6.48 3.11
CA CYS A 245 -2.29 -7.30 3.88
C CYS A 245 -2.86 -8.71 3.94
N VAL A 246 -2.10 -9.72 3.56
CA VAL A 246 -2.59 -11.10 3.48
C VAL A 246 -1.80 -12.00 4.41
N VAL A 247 -2.50 -12.76 5.23
CA VAL A 247 -1.93 -13.70 6.20
C VAL A 247 -2.44 -15.11 5.93
N TYR A 248 -1.54 -16.09 5.91
CA TYR A 248 -1.92 -17.51 5.86
C TYR A 248 -1.98 -18.05 7.29
N LYS A 249 -3.17 -18.45 7.73
CA LYS A 249 -3.42 -18.97 9.09
C LYS A 249 -4.53 -20.02 9.05
N ASP A 250 -4.36 -21.11 9.80
CA ASP A 250 -5.36 -22.17 9.94
C ASP A 250 -5.84 -22.73 8.58
N ASN A 251 -4.89 -22.97 7.65
CA ASN A 251 -5.16 -23.42 6.28
C ASN A 251 -6.10 -22.52 5.47
N ARG A 252 -6.11 -21.25 5.79
CA ARG A 252 -6.88 -20.20 5.08
C ARG A 252 -6.01 -18.99 4.83
N TRP A 253 -6.32 -18.32 3.75
CA TRP A 253 -5.77 -17.01 3.41
C TRP A 253 -6.71 -15.94 3.94
N TRP A 254 -6.19 -14.98 4.67
CA TRP A 254 -6.93 -13.89 5.29
C TRP A 254 -6.48 -12.58 4.65
N LEU A 255 -7.40 -11.93 3.96
CA LEU A 255 -7.16 -10.65 3.30
C LEU A 255 -7.72 -9.53 4.18
N PHE A 256 -6.83 -8.70 4.68
CA PHE A 256 -7.12 -7.42 5.30
C PHE A 256 -7.00 -6.35 4.22
N PHE A 257 -7.93 -5.42 4.19
CA PHE A 257 -7.90 -4.31 3.24
C PHE A 257 -8.64 -3.10 3.80
N LYS A 258 -8.17 -1.92 3.42
CA LYS A 258 -8.83 -0.67 3.76
C LYS A 258 -9.94 -0.39 2.75
N ASN A 259 -11.11 0.02 3.24
CA ASN A 259 -12.20 0.59 2.47
C ASN A 259 -12.70 1.83 3.20
N GLY A 260 -12.44 3.00 2.62
CA GLY A 260 -12.62 4.27 3.30
C GLY A 260 -11.77 4.37 4.55
N TRP A 261 -12.41 4.59 5.67
CA TRP A 261 -11.75 4.74 6.97
C TRP A 261 -11.52 3.42 7.72
N TRP A 262 -12.08 2.32 7.20
CA TRP A 262 -12.17 1.08 7.92
C TRP A 262 -11.31 0.00 7.28
N THR A 263 -10.58 -0.72 8.09
CA THR A 263 -10.02 -2.00 7.66
C THR A 263 -11.07 -3.08 7.79
N HIS A 264 -11.19 -3.86 6.74
CA HIS A 264 -12.04 -5.03 6.63
C HIS A 264 -11.18 -6.28 6.53
N VAL A 265 -11.77 -7.41 6.85
CA VAL A 265 -11.12 -8.72 6.72
C VAL A 265 -12.09 -9.71 6.11
N THR A 266 -11.58 -10.50 5.20
CA THR A 266 -12.25 -11.67 4.62
C THR A 266 -11.29 -12.84 4.56
N SER A 267 -11.77 -14.06 4.36
CA SER A 267 -10.87 -15.22 4.25
C SER A 267 -11.34 -16.21 3.21
N SER A 268 -10.39 -16.89 2.60
CA SER A 268 -10.64 -17.91 1.58
C SER A 268 -9.71 -19.12 1.77
N PRO A 269 -10.13 -20.35 1.42
CA PRO A 269 -9.22 -21.48 1.32
C PRO A 269 -8.24 -21.36 0.15
N SER A 270 -8.53 -20.49 -0.81
CA SER A 270 -7.71 -20.24 -2.00
C SER A 270 -7.03 -18.87 -1.92
N PRO A 271 -5.73 -18.77 -2.26
CA PRO A 271 -5.06 -17.48 -2.37
C PRO A 271 -5.51 -16.67 -3.61
N PHE A 272 -6.24 -17.30 -4.51
CA PHE A 272 -6.59 -16.75 -5.82
C PHE A 272 -8.04 -16.26 -5.93
N ASP A 273 -8.86 -16.43 -4.89
CA ASP A 273 -10.26 -16.00 -4.94
C ASP A 273 -10.85 -15.73 -3.56
N PHE A 274 -11.09 -14.47 -3.25
CA PHE A 274 -11.78 -13.99 -2.06
C PHE A 274 -13.20 -13.47 -2.37
N ARG A 275 -13.66 -13.58 -3.61
CA ARG A 275 -14.98 -13.11 -4.02
C ARG A 275 -16.08 -13.98 -3.43
N GLY A 276 -17.19 -13.35 -3.08
CA GLY A 276 -18.33 -14.06 -2.50
C GLY A 276 -18.14 -14.56 -1.08
N GLN A 277 -16.99 -14.26 -0.45
CA GLN A 277 -16.75 -14.56 0.96
C GLN A 277 -17.35 -13.47 1.85
N GLU A 278 -17.67 -13.84 3.10
CA GLU A 278 -18.12 -12.90 4.09
C GLU A 278 -17.03 -11.89 4.43
N VAL A 279 -17.39 -10.61 4.52
CA VAL A 279 -16.49 -9.51 4.84
C VAL A 279 -16.86 -8.93 6.19
N HIS A 280 -15.91 -8.89 7.10
CA HIS A 280 -16.09 -8.34 8.44
C HIS A 280 -15.31 -7.03 8.57
N ARG A 281 -15.95 -6.03 9.21
CA ARG A 281 -15.27 -4.80 9.58
C ARG A 281 -14.44 -5.06 10.85
N LEU A 282 -13.11 -4.92 10.72
CA LEU A 282 -12.19 -5.10 11.83
C LEU A 282 -12.18 -3.87 12.75
N GLY A 283 -11.99 -2.69 12.17
CA GLY A 283 -11.87 -1.46 12.94
C GLY A 283 -11.35 -0.29 12.11
N PHE A 284 -11.13 0.81 12.80
CA PHE A 284 -10.56 2.02 12.22
C PHE A 284 -9.03 1.89 12.24
N VAL A 285 -8.49 1.34 11.20
CA VAL A 285 -7.05 1.05 11.05
C VAL A 285 -6.66 1.47 9.64
N HIS A 286 -5.58 2.19 9.48
CA HIS A 286 -5.12 2.66 8.18
C HIS A 286 -3.83 1.97 7.78
N ALA A 287 -3.80 1.35 6.60
CA ALA A 287 -2.66 0.61 6.09
C ALA A 287 -2.17 -0.45 7.11
N ALA A 288 -3.06 -1.40 7.41
CA ALA A 288 -2.80 -2.43 8.42
C ALA A 288 -1.71 -3.40 7.96
N GLU A 289 -0.73 -3.64 8.84
CA GLU A 289 0.16 -4.80 8.77
C GLU A 289 -0.13 -5.74 9.92
N VAL A 290 -0.36 -7.01 9.61
CA VAL A 290 -0.72 -8.06 10.57
C VAL A 290 0.37 -9.12 10.58
N LEU A 291 0.93 -9.36 11.75
CA LEU A 291 2.05 -10.30 11.92
C LEU A 291 1.96 -11.06 13.24
N GLN A 292 2.71 -12.14 13.34
CA GLN A 292 2.85 -12.90 14.58
C GLN A 292 4.18 -12.55 15.24
N TRP A 293 4.12 -12.24 16.55
CA TRP A 293 5.29 -11.98 17.36
C TRP A 293 5.09 -12.51 18.80
N ASN A 294 6.05 -13.28 19.31
CA ASN A 294 6.01 -13.91 20.64
C ASN A 294 4.68 -14.63 20.91
N ASP A 295 4.24 -15.47 19.94
CA ASP A 295 2.98 -16.22 19.98
C ASP A 295 1.70 -15.36 20.02
N GLU A 296 1.82 -14.05 19.93
CA GLU A 296 0.71 -13.12 19.84
C GLU A 296 0.51 -12.63 18.38
N TRP A 297 -0.73 -12.37 18.02
CA TRP A 297 -1.06 -11.65 16.79
C TRP A 297 -1.08 -10.16 17.07
N VAL A 298 -0.23 -9.43 16.36
CA VAL A 298 -0.15 -7.97 16.45
C VAL A 298 -0.56 -7.33 15.13
N ILE A 299 -1.02 -6.11 15.22
CA ILE A 299 -1.38 -5.29 14.08
C ILE A 299 -0.75 -3.91 14.25
N THR A 300 -0.12 -3.44 13.19
CA THR A 300 0.37 -2.06 13.14
C THR A 300 -0.42 -1.25 12.11
N HIS A 301 -0.47 0.05 12.28
CA HIS A 301 -1.08 0.96 11.32
C HIS A 301 -0.46 2.37 11.37
N CYS A 302 -0.67 3.12 10.31
CA CYS A 302 -0.17 4.48 10.15
C CYS A 302 -1.32 5.48 10.19
N SER A 303 -1.84 5.81 11.35
CA SER A 303 -2.88 6.83 11.49
C SER A 303 -2.91 7.39 12.88
N ALA A 304 -3.25 8.65 12.97
CA ALA A 304 -3.67 9.25 14.22
C ALA A 304 -5.06 8.72 14.64
N ASP A 305 -5.53 9.18 15.80
CA ASP A 305 -6.83 8.85 16.38
C ASP A 305 -7.97 8.88 15.33
N PRO A 306 -8.79 7.83 15.23
CA PRO A 306 -9.96 7.76 14.37
C PRO A 306 -10.99 8.87 14.58
N THR A 307 -10.99 9.48 15.76
CA THR A 307 -11.85 10.61 16.07
C THR A 307 -11.30 11.93 15.57
N ASP A 308 -10.05 11.98 15.12
CA ASP A 308 -9.41 13.18 14.60
C ASP A 308 -9.77 13.38 13.11
N TYR A 309 -11.05 13.69 12.86
CA TYR A 309 -11.53 14.08 11.53
C TYR A 309 -10.78 15.30 10.98
N GLU A 310 -10.18 16.12 11.85
CA GLU A 310 -9.35 17.25 11.48
C GLU A 310 -7.98 16.83 10.95
N TYR A 311 -7.58 15.59 11.08
CA TYR A 311 -6.32 15.05 10.57
C TYR A 311 -6.06 15.41 9.10
N ARG A 312 -7.09 15.41 8.26
CA ARG A 312 -6.97 15.86 6.86
C ARG A 312 -6.84 17.37 6.70
N ARG A 313 -7.24 18.15 7.70
CA ARG A 313 -7.20 19.63 7.68
C ARG A 313 -6.02 20.19 8.44
N SER A 314 -5.54 19.49 9.45
CA SER A 314 -4.37 19.88 10.21
C SER A 314 -3.11 19.26 9.57
N ASN A 315 -2.03 19.99 9.47
CA ASN A 315 -0.70 19.49 9.05
C ASN A 315 -0.10 18.52 10.09
N ARG A 316 -0.91 17.64 10.69
CA ARG A 316 -0.45 16.69 11.70
C ARG A 316 0.31 15.55 11.04
N THR A 317 1.32 15.10 11.74
CA THR A 317 2.21 14.03 11.34
C THR A 317 1.53 12.67 11.57
N ARG A 318 1.80 11.71 10.70
CA ARG A 318 1.43 10.32 10.94
C ARG A 318 2.55 9.61 11.70
N GLY A 319 2.17 8.76 12.64
CA GLY A 319 3.05 7.87 13.37
C GLY A 319 2.76 6.41 13.09
N LEU A 320 3.53 5.53 13.71
CA LEU A 320 3.25 4.09 13.75
C LEU A 320 2.56 3.75 15.07
N PHE A 321 1.47 3.01 14.96
CA PHE A 321 0.67 2.53 16.07
C PHE A 321 0.70 1.01 16.11
N LEU A 322 0.79 0.44 17.32
CA LEU A 322 0.82 -0.99 17.58
C LEU A 322 -0.42 -1.38 18.38
N GLY A 323 -1.12 -2.39 17.93
CA GLY A 323 -2.26 -3.01 18.61
C GLY A 323 -2.14 -4.53 18.63
N ARG A 324 -3.12 -5.18 19.26
CA ARG A 324 -3.20 -6.63 19.34
C ARG A 324 -4.48 -7.15 18.72
N LEU A 325 -4.39 -8.38 18.20
CA LEU A 325 -5.53 -9.12 17.69
C LEU A 325 -5.80 -10.33 18.57
N ASN A 326 -7.02 -10.45 19.06
CA ASN A 326 -7.54 -11.74 19.51
C ASN A 326 -8.01 -12.51 18.28
N TRP A 327 -7.27 -13.56 17.93
CA TRP A 327 -7.52 -14.33 16.72
C TRP A 327 -7.53 -15.85 16.98
N PRO A 328 -8.61 -16.37 17.62
CA PRO A 328 -8.76 -17.80 17.86
C PRO A 328 -8.86 -18.59 16.55
N THR A 329 -8.39 -19.83 16.57
CA THR A 329 -8.49 -20.74 15.43
C THR A 329 -9.94 -20.87 14.94
N GLY A 330 -10.11 -20.74 13.62
CA GLY A 330 -11.42 -20.83 12.96
C GLY A 330 -12.34 -19.61 13.12
N HIS A 331 -11.89 -18.54 13.76
CA HIS A 331 -12.68 -17.32 13.95
C HIS A 331 -12.04 -16.11 13.27
N HIS A 332 -12.84 -15.08 13.02
CA HIS A 332 -12.32 -13.80 12.54
C HIS A 332 -11.51 -13.08 13.62
N PRO A 333 -10.44 -12.36 13.25
CA PRO A 333 -9.69 -11.55 14.19
C PRO A 333 -10.53 -10.40 14.76
N ARG A 334 -10.22 -10.01 15.99
CA ARG A 334 -10.83 -8.86 16.67
C ARG A 334 -9.73 -8.01 17.30
N LEU A 335 -9.88 -6.70 17.22
CA LEU A 335 -9.03 -5.78 17.98
C LEU A 335 -9.30 -5.94 19.49
N VAL A 336 -8.22 -5.89 20.28
CA VAL A 336 -8.29 -6.02 21.74
C VAL A 336 -7.96 -4.69 22.42
#